data_c5ee81bf35b591c331b0d8606e4ce0f1
#
_entry.id   c5ee81bf35b591c331b0d8606e4ce0f1
#
_cell.length_a   1.000
_cell.length_b   1.000
_cell.length_c   1.000
_cell.angle_alpha   90.00
_cell.angle_beta   90.00
_cell.angle_gamma   90.00
#
_symmetry.space_group_name_H-M   'P 1'
#
loop_
_entity.id
_entity.type
_entity.pdbx_description
1 polymer ?
#
loop_
_entity_poly.entity_id
_entity_poly.type
_entity_poly.pdbx_seq_one_letter_code
_entity_poly.pdbx_strand_id
1 'polypeptide(L)'
;MLIQNILPYWKEVERYYFDGGNVDMRDAGVYVREQNWEEASALWRRVYNVNKGKKKMRAAFNLALYYELESDFAKAKEYLIEAASLAGEGSWEAQLIGFYMLQLEEQDKRNRLLELQMKRFEP
;
A
#
# COMPACT_ATOMS: atom_id res chain seq x y z
N MET A 1 7.80 -9.50 -0.47
CA MET A 1 6.86 -10.41 -1.15
C MET A 1 6.03 -9.66 -2.17
N LEU A 2 5.77 -10.32 -3.28
CA LEU A 2 4.87 -9.79 -4.30
C LEU A 2 3.50 -10.44 -4.15
N ILE A 3 2.47 -9.66 -4.40
CA ILE A 3 1.10 -10.15 -4.47
C ILE A 3 0.42 -9.57 -5.72
N GLN A 4 -0.32 -10.42 -6.42
CA GLN A 4 -1.21 -9.99 -7.47
C GLN A 4 -2.59 -9.76 -6.88
N ASN A 5 -3.20 -8.64 -7.26
CA ASN A 5 -4.51 -8.29 -6.75
C ASN A 5 -5.34 -7.61 -7.82
N ILE A 6 -6.65 -7.68 -7.67
CA ILE A 6 -7.58 -7.02 -8.57
C ILE A 6 -8.01 -5.72 -7.90
N LEU A 7 -7.57 -4.60 -8.48
CA LEU A 7 -7.98 -3.28 -8.03
C LEU A 7 -9.40 -2.96 -8.53
N PRO A 8 -10.04 -1.92 -7.97
CA PRO A 8 -11.31 -1.44 -8.51
C PRO A 8 -11.27 -1.30 -10.03
N TYR A 9 -12.41 -1.54 -10.67
CA TYR A 9 -12.57 -1.53 -12.13
C TYR A 9 -11.83 -2.68 -12.85
N TRP A 10 -11.61 -3.81 -12.15
CA TRP A 10 -11.13 -5.07 -12.74
C TRP A 10 -9.71 -5.03 -13.26
N LYS A 11 -8.89 -4.15 -12.73
CA LYS A 11 -7.47 -4.12 -13.09
C LYS A 11 -6.67 -5.03 -12.16
N GLU A 12 -6.03 -6.04 -12.74
CA GLU A 12 -5.05 -6.86 -12.04
C GLU A 12 -3.72 -6.12 -11.97
N VAL A 13 -3.14 -6.03 -10.77
CA VAL A 13 -1.85 -5.39 -10.54
C VAL A 13 -0.99 -6.25 -9.64
N GLU A 14 0.33 -6.10 -9.79
CA GLU A 14 1.31 -6.69 -8.90
C GLU A 14 1.83 -5.61 -7.95
N ARG A 15 1.85 -5.93 -6.66
CA ARG A 15 2.33 -5.02 -5.63
C ARG A 15 3.27 -5.74 -4.67
N TYR A 16 4.25 -4.99 -4.17
CA TYR A 16 5.17 -5.46 -3.14
C TYR A 16 4.58 -5.19 -1.76
N TYR A 17 4.87 -6.08 -0.80
CA TYR A 17 4.63 -5.84 0.62
C TYR A 17 5.75 -6.46 1.46
N PHE A 18 5.97 -5.89 2.64
CA PHE A 18 6.97 -6.40 3.59
C PHE A 18 6.32 -7.40 4.53
N ASP A 19 6.95 -8.56 4.71
CA ASP A 19 6.45 -9.62 5.60
C ASP A 19 7.48 -10.08 6.64
N GLY A 20 8.54 -9.32 6.81
CA GLY A 20 9.61 -9.64 7.74
C GLY A 20 9.94 -8.48 8.69
N GLY A 21 10.79 -8.76 9.66
CA GLY A 21 11.29 -7.77 10.61
C GLY A 21 10.81 -7.99 12.05
N ASN A 22 9.60 -8.48 12.25
CA ASN A 22 9.10 -8.89 13.56
C ASN A 22 7.93 -9.87 13.40
N VAL A 23 7.42 -10.36 14.55
CA VAL A 23 6.32 -11.35 14.58
C VAL A 23 5.05 -10.79 13.93
N ASP A 24 4.69 -9.55 14.27
CA ASP A 24 3.46 -8.94 13.74
C ASP A 24 3.51 -8.81 12.21
N MET A 25 4.67 -8.46 11.65
CA MET A 25 4.81 -8.36 10.20
C MET A 25 4.70 -9.73 9.53
N ARG A 26 5.24 -10.78 10.15
CA ARG A 26 5.10 -12.15 9.63
C ARG A 26 3.66 -12.64 9.71
N ASP A 27 2.99 -12.39 10.82
CA ASP A 27 1.59 -12.78 11.01
C ASP A 27 0.68 -12.05 10.04
N ALA A 28 0.93 -10.75 9.82
CA ALA A 28 0.20 -9.98 8.82
C ALA A 28 0.39 -10.56 7.43
N GLY A 29 1.58 -11.05 7.09
CA GLY A 29 1.85 -11.71 5.82
C GLY A 29 0.99 -12.96 5.60
N VAL A 30 0.70 -13.72 6.66
CA VAL A 30 -0.24 -14.84 6.59
C VAL A 30 -1.63 -14.36 6.21
N TYR A 31 -2.11 -13.30 6.86
CA TYR A 31 -3.43 -12.72 6.55
C TYR A 31 -3.50 -12.19 5.12
N VAL A 32 -2.42 -11.59 4.60
CA VAL A 32 -2.36 -11.15 3.20
C VAL A 32 -2.57 -12.33 2.25
N ARG A 33 -1.90 -13.46 2.50
CA ARG A 33 -2.05 -14.65 1.67
C ARG A 33 -3.47 -15.23 1.72
N GLU A 34 -4.17 -15.01 2.83
CA GLU A 34 -5.58 -15.40 3.00
C GLU A 34 -6.55 -14.33 2.50
N GLN A 35 -6.03 -13.23 1.97
CA GLN A 35 -6.79 -12.06 1.53
C GLN A 35 -7.61 -11.41 2.66
N ASN A 36 -7.16 -11.58 3.89
CA ASN A 36 -7.76 -10.97 5.06
C ASN A 36 -7.05 -9.63 5.36
N TRP A 37 -7.38 -8.62 4.57
CA TRP A 37 -6.74 -7.31 4.60
C TRP A 37 -7.02 -6.54 5.88
N GLU A 38 -8.21 -6.71 6.46
CA GLU A 38 -8.58 -6.05 7.73
C GLU A 38 -7.64 -6.47 8.86
N GLU A 39 -7.42 -7.78 9.02
CA GLU A 39 -6.51 -8.29 10.06
C GLU A 39 -5.06 -7.90 9.77
N ALA A 40 -4.64 -7.99 8.52
CA ALA A 40 -3.30 -7.57 8.13
C ALA A 40 -3.07 -6.09 8.46
N SER A 41 -4.02 -5.23 8.11
CA SER A 41 -3.90 -3.78 8.34
C SER A 41 -3.86 -3.45 9.84
N ALA A 42 -4.60 -4.17 10.66
CA ALA A 42 -4.58 -3.97 12.11
C ALA A 42 -3.19 -4.26 12.69
N LEU A 43 -2.54 -5.34 12.23
CA LEU A 43 -1.17 -5.67 12.65
C LEU A 43 -0.16 -4.63 12.15
N TRP A 44 -0.27 -4.20 10.88
CA TRP A 44 0.61 -3.17 10.33
C TRP A 44 0.46 -1.85 11.10
N ARG A 45 -0.76 -1.48 11.47
CA ARG A 45 -1.02 -0.27 12.24
C ARG A 45 -0.39 -0.35 13.63
N ARG A 46 -0.43 -1.53 14.26
CA ARG A 46 0.24 -1.74 15.55
C ARG A 46 1.75 -1.58 15.42
N VAL A 47 2.38 -2.19 14.40
CA VAL A 47 3.81 -2.02 14.14
C VAL A 47 4.16 -0.55 13.90
N TYR A 48 3.37 0.14 13.10
CA TYR A 48 3.53 1.56 12.79
C TYR A 48 3.50 2.42 14.05
N ASN A 49 2.57 2.16 14.95
CA ASN A 49 2.37 2.97 16.14
C ASN A 49 3.43 2.75 17.22
N VAL A 50 3.98 1.52 17.35
CA VAL A 50 4.90 1.19 18.46
C VAL A 50 6.37 1.13 18.05
N ASN A 51 6.69 1.26 16.77
CA ASN A 51 8.06 1.18 16.26
C ASN A 51 8.51 2.50 15.64
N LYS A 52 9.83 2.58 15.40
CA LYS A 52 10.48 3.69 14.71
C LYS A 52 11.39 3.12 13.63
N GLY A 53 11.91 4.00 12.77
CA GLY A 53 12.92 3.64 11.77
C GLY A 53 12.40 2.64 10.75
N LYS A 54 13.22 1.65 10.46
CA LYS A 54 12.96 0.69 9.38
C LYS A 54 11.67 -0.12 9.57
N LYS A 55 11.35 -0.50 10.80
CA LYS A 55 10.11 -1.25 11.08
C LYS A 55 8.88 -0.39 10.81
N LYS A 56 8.92 0.87 11.24
CA LYS A 56 7.84 1.82 10.97
C LYS A 56 7.72 2.10 9.48
N MET A 57 8.83 2.25 8.78
CA MET A 57 8.85 2.44 7.32
C MET A 57 8.15 1.31 6.60
N ARG A 58 8.46 0.06 6.96
CA ARG A 58 7.85 -1.12 6.34
C ARG A 58 6.35 -1.18 6.59
N ALA A 59 5.93 -0.89 7.81
CA ALA A 59 4.51 -0.85 8.16
C ALA A 59 3.77 0.26 7.40
N ALA A 60 4.37 1.44 7.29
CA ALA A 60 3.80 2.55 6.53
C ALA A 60 3.64 2.19 5.05
N PHE A 61 4.64 1.55 4.46
CA PHE A 61 4.57 1.06 3.08
C PHE A 61 3.37 0.11 2.89
N ASN A 62 3.22 -0.86 3.78
CA ASN A 62 2.14 -1.84 3.71
C ASN A 62 0.76 -1.20 3.94
N LEU A 63 0.68 -0.20 4.83
CA LEU A 63 -0.56 0.55 5.02
C LEU A 63 -0.96 1.33 3.76
N ALA A 64 0.02 1.83 3.01
CA ALA A 64 -0.26 2.46 1.72
C ALA A 64 -0.95 1.45 0.77
N LEU A 65 -0.47 0.22 0.73
CA LEU A 65 -1.08 -0.84 -0.06
C LEU A 65 -2.53 -1.10 0.38
N TYR A 66 -2.77 -1.19 1.68
CA TYR A 66 -4.12 -1.40 2.20
C TYR A 66 -5.07 -0.29 1.74
N TYR A 67 -4.65 0.97 1.83
CA TYR A 67 -5.49 2.09 1.42
C TYR A 67 -5.66 2.19 -0.10
N GLU A 68 -4.67 1.76 -0.88
CA GLU A 68 -4.86 1.63 -2.33
C GLU A 68 -5.99 0.65 -2.65
N LEU A 69 -6.02 -0.50 -1.96
CA LEU A 69 -7.07 -1.50 -2.14
C LEU A 69 -8.45 -0.97 -1.77
N GLU A 70 -8.51 -0.05 -0.81
CA GLU A 70 -9.74 0.63 -0.41
C GLU A 70 -10.10 1.81 -1.33
N SER A 71 -9.31 2.06 -2.35
CA SER A 71 -9.44 3.21 -3.26
C SER A 71 -9.25 4.56 -2.57
N ASP A 72 -8.61 4.59 -1.40
CA ASP A 72 -8.26 5.81 -0.69
C ASP A 72 -6.84 6.22 -1.08
N PHE A 73 -6.71 6.79 -2.27
CA PHE A 73 -5.41 7.15 -2.84
C PHE A 73 -4.74 8.28 -2.07
N ALA A 74 -5.49 9.21 -1.51
CA ALA A 74 -4.94 10.29 -0.71
C ALA A 74 -4.22 9.74 0.51
N LYS A 75 -4.87 8.82 1.25
CA LYS A 75 -4.30 8.21 2.44
C LYS A 75 -3.14 7.27 2.10
N ALA A 76 -3.25 6.53 1.00
CA ALA A 76 -2.17 5.70 0.51
C ALA A 76 -0.91 6.53 0.25
N LYS A 77 -1.05 7.68 -0.40
CA LYS A 77 0.08 8.58 -0.67
C LYS A 77 0.68 9.15 0.60
N GLU A 78 -0.14 9.52 1.58
CA GLU A 78 0.33 10.03 2.88
C GLU A 78 1.25 9.02 3.57
N TYR A 79 0.83 7.76 3.66
CA TYR A 79 1.65 6.71 4.27
C TYR A 79 2.91 6.45 3.47
N LEU A 80 2.84 6.51 2.15
CA LEU A 80 4.01 6.28 1.32
C LEU A 80 5.03 7.41 1.41
N ILE A 81 4.57 8.66 1.53
CA ILE A 81 5.44 9.81 1.79
C ILE A 81 6.15 9.64 3.13
N GLU A 82 5.44 9.19 4.15
CA GLU A 82 6.06 8.91 5.45
C GLU A 82 7.08 7.79 5.36
N ALA A 83 6.77 6.72 4.65
CA ALA A 83 7.74 5.65 4.40
C ALA A 83 9.00 6.19 3.73
N ALA A 84 8.87 7.07 2.75
CA ALA A 84 9.98 7.70 2.06
C ALA A 84 10.86 8.50 3.03
N SER A 85 10.24 9.21 3.98
CA SER A 85 10.98 9.99 4.99
C SER A 85 11.78 9.13 5.95
N LEU A 86 11.41 7.87 6.12
CA LEU A 86 12.06 6.92 7.02
C LEU A 86 13.06 6.00 6.30
N ALA A 87 13.01 5.92 4.98
CA ALA A 87 13.91 5.10 4.21
C ALA A 87 15.28 5.76 4.08
N GLY A 88 16.34 4.95 4.10
CA GLY A 88 17.69 5.45 3.87
C GLY A 88 17.84 6.00 2.46
N GLU A 89 18.45 7.18 2.33
CA GLU A 89 18.69 7.80 1.03
C GLU A 89 19.54 6.87 0.16
N GLY A 90 19.12 6.68 -1.08
CA GLY A 90 19.79 5.80 -2.04
C GLY A 90 19.60 4.31 -1.79
N SER A 91 18.84 3.92 -0.76
CA SER A 91 18.56 2.51 -0.46
C SER A 91 17.62 1.89 -1.49
N TRP A 92 17.62 0.56 -1.57
CA TRP A 92 16.66 -0.15 -2.45
C TRP A 92 15.22 0.10 -2.02
N GLU A 93 14.99 0.28 -0.71
CA GLU A 93 13.66 0.60 -0.18
C GLU A 93 13.19 1.97 -0.65
N ALA A 94 14.09 2.95 -0.68
CA ALA A 94 13.76 4.28 -1.21
C ALA A 94 13.40 4.21 -2.70
N GLN A 95 14.11 3.40 -3.47
CA GLN A 95 13.80 3.18 -4.89
C GLN A 95 12.46 2.48 -5.07
N LEU A 96 12.18 1.46 -4.27
CA LEU A 96 10.89 0.76 -4.27
C LEU A 96 9.74 1.71 -3.97
N ILE A 97 9.89 2.56 -2.95
CA ILE A 97 8.89 3.55 -2.56
C ILE A 97 8.63 4.53 -3.71
N GLY A 98 9.70 5.04 -4.33
CA GLY A 98 9.56 5.96 -5.47
C GLY A 98 8.82 5.32 -6.65
N PHE A 99 9.15 4.09 -6.96
CA PHE A 99 8.47 3.33 -8.01
C PHE A 99 6.98 3.12 -7.69
N TYR A 100 6.68 2.75 -6.45
CA TYR A 100 5.29 2.57 -6.04
C TYR A 100 4.51 3.88 -6.06
N MET A 101 5.14 5.00 -5.69
CA MET A 101 4.47 6.31 -5.76
C MET A 101 4.02 6.63 -7.19
N LEU A 102 4.86 6.34 -8.19
CA LEU A 102 4.49 6.54 -9.59
C LEU A 102 3.30 5.65 -9.99
N GLN A 103 3.29 4.41 -9.52
CA GLN A 103 2.18 3.48 -9.77
C GLN A 103 0.88 3.98 -9.13
N LEU A 104 0.96 4.50 -7.90
CA LEU A 104 -0.21 5.05 -7.20
C LEU A 104 -0.78 6.27 -7.93
N GLU A 105 0.07 7.17 -8.38
CA GLU A 105 -0.35 8.37 -9.11
C GLU A 105 -1.05 7.99 -10.42
N GLU A 106 -0.50 7.04 -11.14
CA GLU A 106 -1.11 6.54 -12.38
C GLU A 106 -2.46 5.89 -12.11
N GLN A 107 -2.55 5.08 -11.06
CA GLN A 107 -3.79 4.40 -10.70
C GLN A 107 -4.86 5.41 -10.24
N ASP A 108 -4.47 6.43 -9.49
CA ASP A 108 -5.38 7.50 -9.06
C ASP A 108 -5.97 8.23 -10.26
N LYS A 109 -5.14 8.59 -11.24
CA LYS A 109 -5.61 9.24 -12.48
C LYS A 109 -6.59 8.35 -13.24
N ARG A 110 -6.28 7.08 -13.37
CA ARG A 110 -7.15 6.10 -14.03
C ARG A 110 -8.50 5.99 -13.34
N ASN A 111 -8.48 5.90 -12.02
CA ASN A 111 -9.70 5.82 -11.21
C ASN A 111 -10.58 7.05 -11.39
N ARG A 112 -10.00 8.25 -11.40
CA ARG A 112 -10.72 9.51 -11.62
C ARG A 112 -11.36 9.56 -13.01
N LEU A 113 -10.62 9.13 -14.03
CA LEU A 113 -11.14 9.10 -15.39
C LEU A 113 -12.33 8.14 -15.52
N LEU A 114 -12.24 6.97 -14.90
CA LEU A 114 -13.34 5.99 -14.89
C LEU A 114 -14.56 6.53 -14.18
N GLU A 115 -14.40 7.20 -13.05
CA GLU A 115 -15.50 7.84 -12.33
C GLU A 115 -16.20 8.89 -13.20
N LEU A 116 -15.43 9.72 -13.92
CA LEU A 116 -15.98 10.71 -14.82
C LEU A 116 -16.76 10.08 -15.96
N GLN A 117 -16.25 8.99 -16.53
CA GLN A 117 -16.94 8.26 -17.60
C GLN A 117 -18.24 7.64 -17.09
N MET A 118 -18.23 7.06 -15.89
CA MET A 118 -19.43 6.47 -15.29
C MET A 118 -20.50 7.51 -15.04
N LYS A 119 -20.15 8.70 -14.60
CA LYS A 119 -21.10 9.80 -14.40
C LYS A 119 -21.84 10.20 -15.65
N ARG A 120 -21.23 10.04 -16.83
CA ARG A 120 -21.89 10.37 -18.12
C ARG A 120 -23.06 9.47 -18.43
N PHE A 121 -23.13 8.29 -17.81
CA PHE A 121 -24.18 7.30 -18.04
C PHE A 121 -25.22 7.28 -16.91
N GLU A 122 -25.07 8.12 -15.91
CA GLU A 122 -26.08 8.27 -14.86
C GLU A 122 -27.23 9.15 -15.36
N PRO A 123 -28.48 8.74 -15.12
CA PRO A 123 -29.68 9.53 -15.53
C PRO A 123 -29.79 10.87 -14.80
#